data_80c7e50ff508ba9375e0bfb750c68c95
#
_entry.id   80c7e50ff508ba9375e0bfb750c68c95
#
_cell.length_a   1.000
_cell.length_b   1.000
_cell.length_c   1.000
_cell.angle_alpha   90.00
_cell.angle_beta   90.00
_cell.angle_gamma   90.00
#
_symmetry.space_group_name_H-M   'P 1'
#
loop_
_entity.id
_entity.type
_entity.pdbx_description
1 polymer ?
#
loop_
_entity_poly.entity_id
_entity_poly.type
_entity_poly.pdbx_seq_one_letter_code
_entity_poly.pdbx_strand_id
1 'polypeptide(L)'
;MIKSLKELKSTLEELIESSDIVFITPHLGPDCDAIASAIGMSMIVKKLDKTPFIVIDNGTFKIEQAVKTIVDELPDTIKIVNSEKANRIREGMKCLLIMVDTNKSNLIPFENVKNFSDVVIIDHHEKGETTVSTDYTYIDTKVSSASEILFNLLSLFSVKLDFRLDVDNLEDPINIANYLLSGINLDTSKFTKNVSQTTMEVVAKLMKKGADMNYVNELFMDDFENDMRVQNLVSKTEWKLFNIAIAINNDDPDMIYSKEDLAKAADWLLKYKATDASFSLGYIEPSVVYISARSRGDVDVGEIMAQMSGGGSEYGAAARIDDANINDVKLMLEKVIRPGYKLK
;
A
#
# COMPACT_ATOMS: atom_id res chain seq x y z
N MET A 1 22.83 -0.26 -11.06
CA MET A 1 22.12 0.07 -9.78
C MET A 1 22.50 1.48 -9.36
N ILE A 2 21.52 2.35 -9.18
CA ILE A 2 21.68 3.78 -8.86
C ILE A 2 21.97 3.93 -7.36
N LYS A 3 22.99 4.72 -7.01
CA LYS A 3 23.51 4.82 -5.63
C LYS A 3 23.11 6.11 -4.90
N SER A 4 22.55 7.08 -5.59
CA SER A 4 22.15 8.35 -5.00
C SER A 4 20.98 9.00 -5.74
N LEU A 5 20.25 9.86 -5.05
CA LEU A 5 19.16 10.65 -5.67
C LEU A 5 19.67 11.59 -6.77
N LYS A 6 20.91 12.06 -6.70
CA LYS A 6 21.51 12.88 -7.76
C LYS A 6 21.76 12.07 -9.03
N GLU A 7 22.26 10.85 -8.88
CA GLU A 7 22.42 9.92 -9.99
C GLU A 7 21.06 9.52 -10.58
N LEU A 8 20.07 9.23 -9.72
CA LEU A 8 18.69 8.96 -10.15
C LEU A 8 18.11 10.13 -10.96
N LYS A 9 18.31 11.37 -10.48
CA LYS A 9 17.88 12.56 -11.20
C LYS A 9 18.46 12.60 -12.61
N SER A 10 19.79 12.47 -12.76
CA SER A 10 20.44 12.52 -14.08
C SER A 10 19.98 11.38 -15.00
N THR A 11 19.80 10.18 -14.45
CA THR A 11 19.27 9.03 -15.19
C THR A 11 17.83 9.28 -15.67
N LEU A 12 16.97 9.83 -14.81
CA LEU A 12 15.60 10.17 -15.19
C LEU A 12 15.54 11.25 -16.26
N GLU A 13 16.38 12.29 -16.17
CA GLU A 13 16.46 13.33 -17.21
C GLU A 13 16.79 12.71 -18.57
N GLU A 14 17.80 11.85 -18.66
CA GLU A 14 18.21 11.19 -19.91
C GLU A 14 17.11 10.26 -20.46
N LEU A 15 16.57 9.38 -19.62
CA LEU A 15 15.59 8.38 -20.05
C LEU A 15 14.24 9.01 -20.42
N ILE A 16 13.78 10.00 -19.66
CA ILE A 16 12.54 10.72 -19.96
C ILE A 16 12.68 11.51 -21.25
N GLU A 17 13.80 12.23 -21.45
CA GLU A 17 14.05 13.00 -22.67
C GLU A 17 14.08 12.11 -23.90
N SER A 18 14.74 10.94 -23.81
CA SER A 18 14.89 10.00 -24.92
C SER A 18 13.65 9.16 -25.24
N SER A 19 12.61 9.21 -24.44
CA SER A 19 11.37 8.44 -24.58
C SER A 19 10.27 9.24 -25.27
N ASP A 20 9.42 8.56 -26.06
CA ASP A 20 8.23 9.16 -26.65
C ASP A 20 7.13 9.32 -25.60
N ILE A 21 6.97 8.28 -24.76
CA ILE A 21 5.94 8.20 -23.72
C ILE A 21 6.55 7.65 -22.42
N VAL A 22 6.05 8.16 -21.29
CA VAL A 22 6.42 7.70 -19.96
C VAL A 22 5.20 7.12 -19.25
N PHE A 23 5.28 5.86 -18.88
CA PHE A 23 4.32 5.20 -18.01
C PHE A 23 4.85 5.12 -16.59
N ILE A 24 4.00 5.41 -15.62
CA ILE A 24 4.31 5.32 -14.19
C ILE A 24 3.35 4.30 -13.61
N THR A 25 3.85 3.27 -12.97
CA THR A 25 3.02 2.25 -12.34
C THR A 25 3.36 2.10 -10.86
N PRO A 26 2.38 2.30 -9.97
CA PRO A 26 2.43 1.79 -8.61
C PRO A 26 2.19 0.27 -8.61
N HIS A 27 2.15 -0.35 -7.43
CA HIS A 27 1.74 -1.75 -7.31
C HIS A 27 0.23 -1.92 -7.61
N LEU A 28 -0.20 -3.17 -7.89
CA LEU A 28 -1.60 -3.55 -8.03
C LEU A 28 -2.37 -3.29 -6.73
N GLY A 29 -3.56 -2.70 -6.84
CA GLY A 29 -4.32 -2.25 -5.68
C GLY A 29 -3.53 -1.22 -4.86
N PRO A 30 -3.16 -0.07 -5.45
CA PRO A 30 -2.28 0.88 -4.81
C PRO A 30 -2.89 1.44 -3.52
N ASP A 31 -2.03 1.65 -2.54
CA ASP A 31 -2.33 2.40 -1.32
C ASP A 31 -1.96 3.90 -1.45
N CYS A 32 -2.02 4.64 -0.36
CA CYS A 32 -1.73 6.08 -0.38
C CYS A 32 -0.26 6.39 -0.67
N ASP A 33 0.71 5.52 -0.29
CA ASP A 33 2.11 5.77 -0.61
C ASP A 33 2.38 5.55 -2.10
N ALA A 34 1.86 4.45 -2.64
CA ALA A 34 1.99 4.09 -4.03
C ALA A 34 1.38 5.14 -4.98
N ILE A 35 0.14 5.60 -4.67
CA ILE A 35 -0.54 6.59 -5.53
C ILE A 35 0.10 7.99 -5.41
N ALA A 36 0.47 8.43 -4.20
CA ALA A 36 1.15 9.70 -4.00
C ALA A 36 2.51 9.73 -4.71
N SER A 37 3.24 8.63 -4.65
CA SER A 37 4.51 8.47 -5.36
C SER A 37 4.34 8.53 -6.87
N ALA A 38 3.31 7.89 -7.42
CA ALA A 38 2.99 7.95 -8.85
C ALA A 38 2.62 9.37 -9.30
N ILE A 39 1.81 10.09 -8.51
CA ILE A 39 1.46 11.49 -8.76
C ILE A 39 2.71 12.37 -8.72
N GLY A 40 3.53 12.24 -7.66
CA GLY A 40 4.78 12.97 -7.54
C GLY A 40 5.72 12.74 -8.72
N MET A 41 5.87 11.50 -9.18
CA MET A 41 6.68 11.15 -10.35
C MET A 41 6.09 11.76 -11.63
N SER A 42 4.77 11.78 -11.78
CA SER A 42 4.11 12.40 -12.94
C SER A 42 4.44 13.89 -13.07
N MET A 43 4.62 14.58 -11.95
CA MET A 43 5.01 15.99 -11.93
C MET A 43 6.44 16.21 -12.41
N ILE A 44 7.34 15.27 -12.11
CA ILE A 44 8.72 15.33 -12.63
C ILE A 44 8.70 15.15 -14.15
N VAL A 45 7.94 14.18 -14.65
CA VAL A 45 7.81 13.94 -16.10
C VAL A 45 7.24 15.16 -16.82
N LYS A 46 6.18 15.79 -16.27
CA LYS A 46 5.62 17.05 -16.80
C LYS A 46 6.63 18.20 -16.76
N LYS A 47 7.43 18.31 -15.71
CA LYS A 47 8.49 19.32 -15.58
C LYS A 47 9.54 19.21 -16.68
N LEU A 48 9.73 18.02 -17.23
CA LEU A 48 10.62 17.73 -18.37
C LEU A 48 9.88 17.74 -19.71
N ASP A 49 8.73 18.43 -19.79
CA ASP A 49 7.92 18.64 -21.00
C ASP A 49 7.46 17.35 -21.69
N LYS A 50 7.29 16.24 -20.91
CA LYS A 50 6.75 14.96 -21.41
C LYS A 50 5.37 14.69 -20.83
N THR A 51 4.61 13.85 -21.54
CA THR A 51 3.28 13.41 -21.10
C THR A 51 3.39 12.12 -20.27
N PRO A 52 3.11 12.14 -18.95
CA PRO A 52 3.04 10.94 -18.14
C PRO A 52 1.68 10.28 -18.26
N PHE A 53 1.67 8.93 -18.16
CA PHE A 53 0.47 8.14 -17.92
C PHE A 53 0.66 7.34 -16.64
N ILE A 54 -0.19 7.57 -15.63
CA ILE A 54 -0.23 6.74 -14.43
C ILE A 54 -1.08 5.52 -14.77
N VAL A 55 -0.52 4.32 -14.58
CA VAL A 55 -1.21 3.06 -14.89
C VAL A 55 -1.66 2.43 -13.59
N ILE A 56 -2.99 2.39 -13.39
CA ILE A 56 -3.61 1.81 -12.20
C ILE A 56 -4.50 0.66 -12.62
N ASP A 57 -4.21 -0.51 -12.09
CA ASP A 57 -5.09 -1.66 -12.13
C ASP A 57 -5.23 -2.26 -10.73
N ASN A 58 -6.42 -2.70 -10.41
CA ASN A 58 -6.68 -3.25 -9.09
C ASN A 58 -6.33 -4.74 -9.01
N GLY A 59 -6.27 -5.43 -10.15
CA GLY A 59 -6.21 -6.88 -10.15
C GLY A 59 -7.39 -7.47 -9.36
N THR A 60 -7.07 -8.26 -8.35
CA THR A 60 -8.05 -8.82 -7.40
C THR A 60 -8.21 -7.97 -6.12
N PHE A 61 -7.49 -6.85 -6.02
CA PHE A 61 -7.49 -5.98 -4.85
C PHE A 61 -8.63 -4.96 -4.93
N LYS A 62 -9.19 -4.63 -3.78
CA LYS A 62 -10.15 -3.53 -3.65
C LYS A 62 -9.35 -2.24 -3.43
N ILE A 63 -9.70 -1.17 -4.16
CA ILE A 63 -9.11 0.14 -3.91
C ILE A 63 -9.62 0.68 -2.56
N GLU A 64 -8.69 1.14 -1.73
CA GLU A 64 -9.00 1.82 -0.48
C GLU A 64 -9.74 3.14 -0.72
N GLN A 65 -10.61 3.53 0.22
CA GLN A 65 -11.39 4.77 0.09
C GLN A 65 -10.49 6.01 0.00
N ALA A 66 -9.41 6.05 0.75
CA ALA A 66 -8.42 7.13 0.72
C ALA A 66 -7.82 7.32 -0.68
N VAL A 67 -7.46 6.22 -1.35
CA VAL A 67 -6.93 6.25 -2.73
C VAL A 67 -7.99 6.74 -3.72
N LYS A 68 -9.25 6.30 -3.57
CA LYS A 68 -10.36 6.80 -4.40
C LYS A 68 -10.52 8.30 -4.26
N THR A 69 -10.54 8.79 -3.01
CA THR A 69 -10.65 10.23 -2.73
C THR A 69 -9.51 10.99 -3.42
N ILE A 70 -8.25 10.54 -3.28
CA ILE A 70 -7.12 11.17 -3.98
C ILE A 70 -7.32 11.17 -5.50
N VAL A 71 -7.73 10.05 -6.08
CA VAL A 71 -7.91 9.92 -7.54
C VAL A 71 -9.05 10.80 -8.04
N ASP A 72 -10.15 10.89 -7.29
CA ASP A 72 -11.32 11.69 -7.65
C ASP A 72 -11.05 13.22 -7.57
N GLU A 73 -10.09 13.64 -6.73
CA GLU A 73 -9.63 15.02 -6.64
C GLU A 73 -8.68 15.42 -7.77
N LEU A 74 -8.10 14.43 -8.52
CA LEU A 74 -7.11 14.76 -9.55
C LEU A 74 -7.77 15.37 -10.79
N PRO A 75 -7.14 16.40 -11.37
CA PRO A 75 -7.64 17.00 -12.59
C PRO A 75 -7.38 16.11 -13.81
N ASP A 76 -8.16 16.28 -14.85
CA ASP A 76 -8.04 15.58 -16.14
C ASP A 76 -6.66 15.71 -16.81
N THR A 77 -5.86 16.68 -16.38
CA THR A 77 -4.48 16.87 -16.85
C THR A 77 -3.51 15.82 -16.32
N ILE A 78 -3.87 15.11 -15.25
CA ILE A 78 -3.16 13.90 -14.79
C ILE A 78 -3.85 12.69 -15.41
N LYS A 79 -3.17 12.06 -16.35
CA LYS A 79 -3.75 10.97 -17.14
C LYS A 79 -3.61 9.65 -16.42
N ILE A 80 -4.72 9.11 -15.91
CA ILE A 80 -4.80 7.77 -15.34
C ILE A 80 -5.39 6.84 -16.39
N VAL A 81 -4.78 5.68 -16.58
CA VAL A 81 -5.22 4.65 -17.52
C VAL A 81 -5.07 3.26 -16.89
N ASN A 82 -5.82 2.29 -17.38
CA ASN A 82 -5.58 0.88 -17.05
C ASN A 82 -4.52 0.29 -17.98
N SER A 83 -4.05 -0.92 -17.66
CA SER A 83 -3.01 -1.62 -18.43
C SER A 83 -3.42 -1.91 -19.87
N GLU A 84 -4.71 -2.20 -20.12
CA GLU A 84 -5.22 -2.44 -21.46
C GLU A 84 -5.06 -1.19 -22.36
N LYS A 85 -5.45 -0.02 -21.82
CA LYS A 85 -5.27 1.25 -22.53
C LYS A 85 -3.80 1.62 -22.68
N ALA A 86 -2.99 1.39 -21.65
CA ALA A 86 -1.53 1.61 -21.71
C ALA A 86 -0.88 0.74 -22.79
N ASN A 87 -1.27 -0.53 -22.90
CA ASN A 87 -0.78 -1.43 -23.93
C ASN A 87 -1.11 -0.96 -25.36
N ARG A 88 -2.30 -0.37 -25.56
CA ARG A 88 -2.66 0.22 -26.88
C ARG A 88 -1.87 1.49 -27.19
N ILE A 89 -1.65 2.35 -26.17
CA ILE A 89 -0.91 3.61 -26.34
C ILE A 89 0.55 3.37 -26.69
N ARG A 90 1.19 2.34 -26.13
CA ARG A 90 2.63 2.06 -26.33
C ARG A 90 3.00 1.44 -27.68
N GLU A 91 2.02 1.01 -28.49
CA GLU A 91 2.30 0.35 -29.76
C GLU A 91 3.12 1.24 -30.71
N GLY A 92 4.31 0.75 -31.10
CA GLY A 92 5.22 1.45 -32.00
C GLY A 92 5.98 2.63 -31.40
N MET A 93 5.89 2.85 -30.08
CA MET A 93 6.52 3.98 -29.36
C MET A 93 7.72 3.51 -28.53
N LYS A 94 8.70 4.38 -28.36
CA LYS A 94 9.78 4.20 -27.39
C LYS A 94 9.26 4.59 -26.01
N CYS A 95 8.96 3.59 -25.18
CA CYS A 95 8.29 3.81 -23.90
C CYS A 95 9.22 3.53 -22.72
N LEU A 96 9.25 4.47 -21.77
CA LEU A 96 9.83 4.31 -20.44
C LEU A 96 8.76 3.85 -19.47
N LEU A 97 9.06 2.81 -18.68
CA LEU A 97 8.27 2.42 -17.51
C LEU A 97 8.99 2.85 -16.23
N ILE A 98 8.30 3.59 -15.36
CA ILE A 98 8.78 3.93 -14.03
C ILE A 98 7.88 3.21 -13.02
N MET A 99 8.47 2.26 -12.29
CA MET A 99 7.81 1.55 -11.20
C MET A 99 8.08 2.33 -9.90
N VAL A 100 7.03 2.67 -9.17
CA VAL A 100 7.12 3.37 -7.88
C VAL A 100 6.47 2.53 -6.79
N ASP A 101 7.09 2.53 -5.61
CA ASP A 101 6.63 1.80 -4.44
C ASP A 101 6.47 0.29 -4.65
N THR A 102 7.16 -0.24 -5.62
CA THR A 102 7.30 -1.67 -5.83
C THR A 102 8.50 -1.99 -6.70
N ASN A 103 9.13 -3.13 -6.44
CA ASN A 103 10.19 -3.69 -7.28
C ASN A 103 9.81 -5.07 -7.84
N LYS A 104 8.58 -5.55 -7.60
CA LYS A 104 8.15 -6.92 -7.88
C LYS A 104 7.32 -7.02 -9.16
N SER A 105 7.70 -7.93 -10.05
CA SER A 105 7.03 -8.14 -11.34
C SER A 105 5.59 -8.66 -11.21
N ASN A 106 5.29 -9.41 -10.17
CA ASN A 106 3.96 -9.96 -9.90
C ASN A 106 3.00 -8.97 -9.23
N LEU A 107 3.48 -7.76 -8.88
CA LEU A 107 2.68 -6.70 -8.27
C LEU A 107 2.42 -5.53 -9.23
N ILE A 108 2.72 -5.65 -10.51
CA ILE A 108 2.43 -4.61 -11.50
C ILE A 108 1.47 -5.13 -12.58
N PRO A 109 0.72 -4.23 -13.24
CA PRO A 109 -0.31 -4.63 -14.22
C PRO A 109 0.24 -4.98 -15.61
N PHE A 110 1.52 -5.30 -15.72
CA PHE A 110 2.17 -5.68 -16.98
C PHE A 110 2.77 -7.07 -16.87
N GLU A 111 2.32 -7.99 -17.72
CA GLU A 111 2.83 -9.37 -17.75
C GLU A 111 4.33 -9.42 -18.08
N ASN A 112 4.81 -8.49 -18.92
CA ASN A 112 6.20 -8.48 -19.33
C ASN A 112 6.77 -7.06 -19.44
N VAL A 113 7.59 -6.70 -18.48
CA VAL A 113 8.29 -5.41 -18.44
C VAL A 113 9.34 -5.25 -19.57
N LYS A 114 9.79 -6.36 -20.20
CA LYS A 114 10.72 -6.32 -21.33
C LYS A 114 10.13 -5.71 -22.59
N ASN A 115 8.83 -5.48 -22.60
CA ASN A 115 8.14 -4.78 -23.68
C ASN A 115 8.33 -3.25 -23.64
N PHE A 116 8.95 -2.73 -22.59
CA PHE A 116 9.35 -1.32 -22.48
C PHE A 116 10.80 -1.17 -22.93
N SER A 117 11.13 0.00 -23.49
CA SER A 117 12.50 0.29 -23.92
C SER A 117 13.45 0.36 -22.74
N ASP A 118 12.99 0.99 -21.67
CA ASP A 118 13.73 1.13 -20.41
C ASP A 118 12.75 0.99 -19.23
N VAL A 119 13.26 0.49 -18.09
CA VAL A 119 12.50 0.33 -16.85
C VAL A 119 13.30 0.92 -15.70
N VAL A 120 12.70 1.87 -14.98
CA VAL A 120 13.26 2.46 -13.76
C VAL A 120 12.45 1.97 -12.56
N ILE A 121 13.14 1.63 -11.46
CA ILE A 121 12.52 1.26 -10.19
C ILE A 121 12.91 2.29 -9.13
N ILE A 122 11.90 2.82 -8.42
CA ILE A 122 12.05 3.72 -7.27
C ILE A 122 11.22 3.14 -6.13
N ASP A 123 11.89 2.58 -5.11
CA ASP A 123 11.21 1.79 -4.09
C ASP A 123 11.94 1.86 -2.74
N HIS A 124 11.25 1.50 -1.67
CA HIS A 124 11.82 1.38 -0.32
C HIS A 124 11.72 -0.05 0.25
N HIS A 125 11.09 -0.97 -0.47
CA HIS A 125 10.96 -2.36 -0.07
C HIS A 125 12.22 -3.18 -0.38
N GLU A 126 12.44 -4.21 0.43
CA GLU A 126 13.54 -5.15 0.17
C GLU A 126 13.31 -5.95 -1.13
N LYS A 127 14.43 -6.30 -1.76
CA LYS A 127 14.43 -7.15 -2.95
C LYS A 127 14.02 -8.58 -2.57
N GLY A 128 13.35 -9.25 -3.49
CA GLY A 128 12.95 -10.65 -3.38
C GLY A 128 13.10 -11.40 -4.71
N GLU A 129 12.63 -12.63 -4.76
CA GLU A 129 12.75 -13.50 -5.93
C GLU A 129 12.05 -12.93 -7.20
N THR A 130 10.97 -12.18 -7.01
CA THR A 130 10.20 -11.57 -8.11
C THR A 130 10.64 -10.16 -8.47
N THR A 131 11.77 -9.68 -7.91
CA THR A 131 12.31 -8.35 -8.22
C THR A 131 12.65 -8.23 -9.71
N VAL A 132 12.15 -7.18 -10.34
CA VAL A 132 12.43 -6.87 -11.74
C VAL A 132 13.91 -6.54 -11.91
N SER A 133 14.56 -7.19 -12.88
CA SER A 133 15.95 -6.95 -13.20
C SER A 133 16.11 -5.80 -14.19
N THR A 134 16.67 -4.69 -13.73
CA THR A 134 17.05 -3.52 -14.55
C THR A 134 18.27 -2.84 -13.96
N ASP A 135 19.06 -2.15 -14.82
CA ASP A 135 20.22 -1.35 -14.39
C ASP A 135 19.80 -0.08 -13.65
N TYR A 136 18.57 0.40 -13.90
CA TYR A 136 18.03 1.66 -13.37
C TYR A 136 17.19 1.42 -12.10
N THR A 137 17.81 0.83 -11.09
CA THR A 137 17.14 0.54 -9.81
C THR A 137 17.67 1.44 -8.72
N TYR A 138 16.78 2.20 -8.08
CA TYR A 138 17.02 2.94 -6.83
C TYR A 138 16.10 2.37 -5.75
N ILE A 139 16.66 1.71 -4.77
CA ILE A 139 15.97 1.17 -3.60
C ILE A 139 16.68 1.66 -2.35
N ASP A 140 15.92 2.32 -1.45
CA ASP A 140 16.41 2.78 -0.16
C ASP A 140 15.51 2.27 0.97
N THR A 141 15.91 1.17 1.59
CA THR A 141 15.17 0.53 2.69
C THR A 141 15.30 1.25 4.05
N LYS A 142 16.02 2.38 4.09
CA LYS A 142 16.21 3.17 5.32
C LYS A 142 15.21 4.31 5.46
N VAL A 143 14.52 4.65 4.39
CA VAL A 143 13.46 5.65 4.40
C VAL A 143 12.13 5.02 4.79
N SER A 144 11.20 5.82 5.23
CA SER A 144 9.91 5.34 5.72
C SER A 144 8.96 4.87 4.61
N SER A 145 9.07 5.45 3.41
CA SER A 145 8.12 5.29 2.32
C SER A 145 8.68 5.75 0.97
N ALA A 146 8.07 5.34 -0.13
CA ALA A 146 8.41 5.85 -1.46
C ALA A 146 8.07 7.35 -1.59
N SER A 147 7.03 7.84 -0.91
CA SER A 147 6.69 9.27 -0.83
C SER A 147 7.83 10.11 -0.25
N GLU A 148 8.58 9.59 0.74
CA GLU A 148 9.78 10.26 1.27
C GLU A 148 10.87 10.38 0.19
N ILE A 149 11.09 9.33 -0.61
CA ILE A 149 12.02 9.36 -1.75
C ILE A 149 11.57 10.40 -2.77
N LEU A 150 10.28 10.36 -3.15
CA LEU A 150 9.70 11.24 -4.16
C LEU A 150 9.73 12.71 -3.74
N PHE A 151 9.47 13.03 -2.46
CA PHE A 151 9.61 14.39 -1.96
C PHE A 151 11.04 14.94 -2.17
N ASN A 152 12.05 14.15 -1.82
CA ASN A 152 13.44 14.55 -1.98
C ASN A 152 13.80 14.69 -3.48
N LEU A 153 13.30 13.83 -4.33
CA LEU A 153 13.51 13.87 -5.77
C LEU A 153 12.84 15.10 -6.40
N LEU A 154 11.58 15.38 -6.06
CA LEU A 154 10.84 16.58 -6.47
C LEU A 154 11.57 17.86 -6.10
N SER A 155 12.19 17.88 -4.92
CA SER A 155 13.01 19.01 -4.46
C SER A 155 14.24 19.21 -5.34
N LEU A 156 14.91 18.12 -5.76
CA LEU A 156 16.07 18.18 -6.69
C LEU A 156 15.68 18.68 -8.08
N PHE A 157 14.49 18.36 -8.55
CA PHE A 157 13.93 18.87 -9.80
C PHE A 157 13.33 20.28 -9.67
N SER A 158 13.33 20.86 -8.48
CA SER A 158 12.69 22.17 -8.21
C SER A 158 11.23 22.21 -8.65
N VAL A 159 10.52 21.11 -8.46
CA VAL A 159 9.06 21.04 -8.70
C VAL A 159 8.34 21.77 -7.56
N LYS A 160 7.38 22.62 -7.91
CA LYS A 160 6.50 23.24 -6.92
C LYS A 160 5.47 22.22 -6.47
N LEU A 161 5.24 22.07 -5.17
CA LEU A 161 4.25 21.14 -4.61
C LEU A 161 2.88 21.80 -4.42
N ASP A 162 2.84 23.11 -4.30
CA ASP A 162 1.64 23.92 -4.36
C ASP A 162 1.20 24.08 -5.83
N PHE A 163 0.70 23.00 -6.38
CA PHE A 163 0.26 22.98 -7.75
C PHE A 163 -1.13 23.61 -7.84
N ARG A 164 -1.16 24.90 -8.14
CA ARG A 164 -2.32 25.50 -8.79
C ARG A 164 -2.26 24.99 -10.23
N LEU A 165 -3.01 23.93 -10.51
CA LEU A 165 -3.35 23.69 -11.90
C LEU A 165 -4.08 24.93 -12.37
N ASP A 166 -3.66 25.48 -13.52
CA ASP A 166 -4.44 26.48 -14.27
C ASP A 166 -5.75 25.84 -14.75
N VAL A 167 -6.60 25.49 -13.80
CA VAL A 167 -7.98 25.09 -14.03
C VAL A 167 -8.80 26.24 -13.45
N ASP A 168 -9.30 27.09 -14.32
CA ASP A 168 -10.02 28.32 -14.01
C ASP A 168 -11.26 28.16 -13.09
N ASN A 169 -11.53 26.97 -12.55
CA ASN A 169 -12.74 26.64 -11.79
C ASN A 169 -12.53 25.79 -10.52
N LEU A 170 -11.31 25.56 -10.03
CA LEU A 170 -11.13 24.91 -8.73
C LEU A 170 -11.05 25.96 -7.62
N GLU A 171 -12.03 25.92 -6.72
CA GLU A 171 -12.07 26.80 -5.53
C GLU A 171 -10.87 26.54 -4.60
N ASP A 172 -10.32 25.29 -4.58
CA ASP A 172 -9.14 24.93 -3.80
C ASP A 172 -8.03 24.30 -4.66
N PRO A 173 -6.77 24.78 -4.52
CA PRO A 173 -5.65 24.20 -5.25
C PRO A 173 -5.32 22.80 -4.70
N ILE A 174 -5.14 21.83 -5.61
CA ILE A 174 -4.64 20.49 -5.24
C ILE A 174 -3.24 20.64 -4.68
N ASN A 175 -3.05 20.18 -3.46
CA ASN A 175 -1.76 20.19 -2.80
C ASN A 175 -1.13 18.80 -2.76
N ILE A 176 -0.20 18.54 -3.70
CA ILE A 176 0.54 17.26 -3.75
C ILE A 176 1.29 16.97 -2.44
N ALA A 177 1.61 17.99 -1.66
CA ALA A 177 2.23 17.80 -0.35
C ALA A 177 1.31 17.03 0.61
N ASN A 178 -0.02 17.18 0.50
CA ASN A 178 -0.98 16.38 1.26
C ASN A 178 -0.88 14.89 0.91
N TYR A 179 -0.80 14.58 -0.39
CA TYR A 179 -0.72 13.19 -0.84
C TYR A 179 0.58 12.52 -0.41
N LEU A 180 1.73 13.20 -0.58
CA LEU A 180 3.01 12.67 -0.09
C LEU A 180 3.02 12.49 1.43
N LEU A 181 2.41 13.44 2.17
CA LEU A 181 2.27 13.31 3.62
C LEU A 181 1.37 12.12 4.01
N SER A 182 0.29 11.86 3.24
CA SER A 182 -0.58 10.72 3.49
C SER A 182 0.13 9.38 3.28
N GLY A 183 1.00 9.26 2.25
CA GLY A 183 1.84 8.09 2.05
C GLY A 183 2.79 7.84 3.23
N ILE A 184 3.54 8.87 3.65
CA ILE A 184 4.42 8.78 4.83
C ILE A 184 3.61 8.41 6.09
N ASN A 185 2.44 9.01 6.29
CA ASN A 185 1.57 8.74 7.44
C ASN A 185 1.10 7.28 7.48
N LEU A 186 0.77 6.71 6.32
CA LEU A 186 0.34 5.32 6.19
C LEU A 186 1.48 4.36 6.57
N ASP A 187 2.62 4.46 5.93
CA ASP A 187 3.75 3.54 6.08
C ASP A 187 4.44 3.64 7.44
N THR A 188 4.33 4.79 8.07
CA THR A 188 4.80 4.99 9.44
C THR A 188 3.76 4.63 10.51
N SER A 189 2.59 4.11 10.11
CA SER A 189 1.47 3.84 11.01
C SER A 189 1.17 5.06 11.90
N LYS A 190 0.92 6.20 11.30
CA LYS A 190 0.70 7.49 12.00
C LYS A 190 1.93 7.90 12.85
N PHE A 191 3.12 7.82 12.27
CA PHE A 191 4.41 8.18 12.89
C PHE A 191 4.77 7.36 14.13
N THR A 192 4.30 6.12 14.23
CA THR A 192 4.60 5.21 15.34
C THR A 192 5.63 4.13 15.01
N LYS A 193 5.89 3.87 13.71
CA LYS A 193 6.84 2.86 13.20
C LYS A 193 7.69 3.43 12.08
N ASN A 194 8.90 2.90 11.91
CA ASN A 194 9.81 3.24 10.80
C ASN A 194 10.07 4.74 10.63
N VAL A 195 10.04 5.50 11.72
CA VAL A 195 10.24 6.95 11.70
C VAL A 195 11.69 7.26 12.04
N SER A 196 12.38 7.94 11.15
CA SER A 196 13.74 8.48 11.35
C SER A 196 13.70 10.00 11.57
N GLN A 197 14.83 10.56 11.98
CA GLN A 197 14.99 12.02 11.99
C GLN A 197 14.75 12.60 10.59
N THR A 198 15.27 11.95 9.55
CA THR A 198 15.11 12.39 8.15
C THR A 198 13.65 12.39 7.73
N THR A 199 12.89 11.37 8.13
CA THR A 199 11.43 11.30 7.89
C THR A 199 10.73 12.53 8.48
N MET A 200 11.02 12.89 9.74
CA MET A 200 10.41 14.05 10.40
C MET A 200 10.83 15.38 9.75
N GLU A 201 12.07 15.49 9.25
CA GLU A 201 12.53 16.64 8.49
C GLU A 201 11.75 16.80 7.18
N VAL A 202 11.46 15.69 6.49
CA VAL A 202 10.64 15.68 5.27
C VAL A 202 9.21 16.12 5.60
N VAL A 203 8.61 15.57 6.65
CA VAL A 203 7.28 15.97 7.13
C VAL A 203 7.21 17.48 7.42
N ALA A 204 8.19 18.01 8.17
CA ALA A 204 8.25 19.44 8.45
C ALA A 204 8.37 20.30 7.18
N LYS A 205 9.10 19.83 6.16
CA LYS A 205 9.22 20.51 4.88
C LYS A 205 7.92 20.42 4.07
N LEU A 206 7.21 19.29 4.10
CA LEU A 206 5.89 19.12 3.47
C LEU A 206 4.87 20.07 4.09
N MET A 207 4.82 20.17 5.42
CA MET A 207 3.95 21.11 6.13
C MET A 207 4.29 22.57 5.77
N LYS A 208 5.58 22.91 5.67
CA LYS A 208 5.99 24.25 5.19
C LYS A 208 5.56 24.53 3.75
N LYS A 209 5.31 23.48 2.96
CA LYS A 209 4.79 23.55 1.59
C LYS A 209 3.27 23.50 1.52
N GLY A 210 2.59 23.57 2.67
CA GLY A 210 1.15 23.63 2.78
C GLY A 210 0.47 22.26 2.97
N ALA A 211 1.20 21.20 3.29
CA ALA A 211 0.56 19.95 3.70
C ALA A 211 -0.21 20.16 5.01
N ASP A 212 -1.44 19.65 5.06
CA ASP A 212 -2.34 19.76 6.19
C ASP A 212 -2.60 18.39 6.83
N MET A 213 -2.24 18.25 8.12
CA MET A 213 -2.52 17.03 8.89
C MET A 213 -4.02 16.77 9.08
N ASN A 214 -4.87 17.83 9.05
CA ASN A 214 -6.32 17.62 9.14
C ASN A 214 -6.81 16.91 7.89
N TYR A 215 -6.39 17.35 6.70
CA TYR A 215 -6.70 16.65 5.45
C TYR A 215 -6.24 15.19 5.49
N VAL A 216 -4.99 14.92 5.93
CA VAL A 216 -4.46 13.56 6.03
C VAL A 216 -5.30 12.72 7.02
N ASN A 217 -5.70 13.30 8.15
CA ASN A 217 -6.55 12.59 9.11
C ASN A 217 -7.94 12.30 8.54
N GLU A 218 -8.56 13.27 7.85
CA GLU A 218 -9.87 13.10 7.20
C GLU A 218 -9.82 12.02 6.11
N LEU A 219 -8.74 11.95 5.34
CA LEU A 219 -8.53 10.94 4.30
C LEU A 219 -8.56 9.51 4.85
N PHE A 220 -8.09 9.31 6.10
CA PHE A 220 -8.06 8.03 6.80
C PHE A 220 -9.18 7.85 7.83
N MET A 221 -10.24 8.67 7.77
CA MET A 221 -11.42 8.44 8.59
C MET A 221 -12.15 7.18 8.12
N ASP A 222 -12.48 6.35 9.08
CA ASP A 222 -13.27 5.15 8.84
C ASP A 222 -14.76 5.51 8.67
N ASP A 223 -15.44 4.75 7.84
CA ASP A 223 -16.89 4.78 7.77
C ASP A 223 -17.49 4.22 9.08
N PHE A 224 -18.45 4.94 9.64
CA PHE A 224 -19.06 4.58 10.91
C PHE A 224 -19.63 3.14 10.92
N GLU A 225 -20.28 2.72 9.83
CA GLU A 225 -20.84 1.38 9.75
C GLU A 225 -19.77 0.30 9.71
N ASN A 226 -18.66 0.57 8.99
CA ASN A 226 -17.51 -0.33 8.94
C ASN A 226 -16.84 -0.44 10.32
N ASP A 227 -16.65 0.70 11.00
CA ASP A 227 -16.04 0.72 12.33
C ASP A 227 -16.91 -0.02 13.34
N MET A 228 -18.22 0.17 13.29
CA MET A 228 -19.17 -0.56 14.14
C MET A 228 -19.16 -2.07 13.91
N ARG A 229 -18.98 -2.53 12.65
CA ARG A 229 -18.81 -3.98 12.37
C ARG A 229 -17.54 -4.53 13.02
N VAL A 230 -16.41 -3.82 12.87
CA VAL A 230 -15.14 -4.20 13.50
C VAL A 230 -15.25 -4.21 15.01
N GLN A 231 -15.83 -3.17 15.62
CA GLN A 231 -16.01 -3.08 17.07
C GLN A 231 -16.92 -4.21 17.59
N ASN A 232 -18.00 -4.53 16.89
CA ASN A 232 -18.87 -5.64 17.25
C ASN A 232 -18.11 -6.98 17.25
N LEU A 233 -17.29 -7.22 16.21
CA LEU A 233 -16.44 -8.41 16.13
C LEU A 233 -15.42 -8.46 17.28
N VAL A 234 -14.72 -7.36 17.53
CA VAL A 234 -13.74 -7.24 18.63
C VAL A 234 -14.39 -7.44 20.00
N SER A 235 -15.62 -6.95 20.20
CA SER A 235 -16.35 -7.12 21.47
C SER A 235 -16.64 -8.58 21.82
N LYS A 236 -16.66 -9.48 20.85
CA LYS A 236 -16.90 -10.92 20.98
C LYS A 236 -15.61 -11.75 21.06
N THR A 237 -14.49 -11.10 21.42
CA THR A 237 -13.19 -11.76 21.51
C THR A 237 -13.15 -12.77 22.63
N GLU A 238 -12.69 -13.96 22.31
CA GLU A 238 -12.32 -15.00 23.26
C GLU A 238 -10.81 -14.98 23.53
N TRP A 239 -10.44 -14.96 24.79
CA TRP A 239 -9.04 -15.04 25.20
C TRP A 239 -8.67 -16.48 25.50
N LYS A 240 -7.58 -16.96 24.89
CA LYS A 240 -7.06 -18.30 25.06
C LYS A 240 -5.75 -18.28 25.85
N LEU A 241 -5.25 -19.45 26.21
CA LEU A 241 -3.92 -19.60 26.83
C LEU A 241 -2.86 -18.93 25.94
N PHE A 242 -1.77 -18.47 26.56
CA PHE A 242 -0.64 -17.81 25.87
C PHE A 242 -0.96 -16.44 25.24
N ASN A 243 -1.84 -15.67 25.86
CA ASN A 243 -2.16 -14.32 25.39
C ASN A 243 -2.65 -14.26 23.93
N ILE A 244 -3.39 -15.26 23.51
CA ILE A 244 -3.97 -15.32 22.16
C ILE A 244 -5.41 -14.85 22.21
N ALA A 245 -5.72 -13.86 21.37
CA ALA A 245 -7.05 -13.31 21.21
C ALA A 245 -7.71 -13.85 19.91
N ILE A 246 -8.92 -14.37 20.00
CA ILE A 246 -9.70 -14.85 18.85
C ILE A 246 -11.03 -14.09 18.81
N ALA A 247 -11.18 -13.21 17.82
CA ALA A 247 -12.44 -12.51 17.54
C ALA A 247 -13.29 -13.34 16.56
N ILE A 248 -14.50 -13.65 16.96
CA ILE A 248 -15.44 -14.42 16.13
C ILE A 248 -16.89 -13.98 16.45
N ASN A 249 -17.67 -13.72 15.42
CA ASN A 249 -19.10 -13.42 15.60
C ASN A 249 -19.95 -14.66 15.29
N ASN A 250 -20.39 -15.34 16.34
CA ASN A 250 -21.27 -16.50 16.24
C ASN A 250 -22.77 -16.15 16.33
N ASP A 251 -23.10 -14.90 16.73
CA ASP A 251 -24.48 -14.50 16.97
C ASP A 251 -25.21 -14.11 15.68
N ASP A 252 -24.47 -13.78 14.64
CA ASP A 252 -25.00 -13.42 13.33
C ASP A 252 -24.24 -14.17 12.23
N PRO A 253 -24.68 -15.38 11.87
CA PRO A 253 -24.03 -16.19 10.85
C PRO A 253 -24.20 -15.65 9.42
N ASP A 254 -25.13 -14.72 9.20
CA ASP A 254 -25.36 -14.08 7.90
C ASP A 254 -24.50 -12.81 7.70
N MET A 255 -23.81 -12.37 8.75
CA MET A 255 -22.91 -11.22 8.68
C MET A 255 -21.72 -11.50 7.78
N ILE A 256 -21.59 -10.73 6.72
CA ILE A 256 -20.43 -10.77 5.80
C ILE A 256 -19.47 -9.64 6.15
N TYR A 257 -18.22 -9.99 6.35
CA TYR A 257 -17.11 -9.07 6.60
C TYR A 257 -16.28 -8.87 5.37
N SER A 258 -15.69 -7.69 5.20
CA SER A 258 -14.59 -7.53 4.27
C SER A 258 -13.29 -8.12 4.85
N LYS A 259 -12.32 -8.44 4.01
CA LYS A 259 -10.98 -8.87 4.49
C LYS A 259 -10.31 -7.78 5.31
N GLU A 260 -10.59 -6.51 4.97
CA GLU A 260 -10.11 -5.33 5.67
C GLU A 260 -10.72 -5.23 7.08
N ASP A 261 -12.02 -5.50 7.25
CA ASP A 261 -12.67 -5.51 8.57
C ASP A 261 -11.99 -6.54 9.49
N LEU A 262 -11.74 -7.74 8.95
CA LEU A 262 -11.06 -8.80 9.69
C LEU A 262 -9.60 -8.45 10.02
N ALA A 263 -8.88 -7.83 9.08
CA ALA A 263 -7.53 -7.35 9.33
C ALA A 263 -7.51 -6.28 10.42
N LYS A 264 -8.39 -5.28 10.34
CA LYS A 264 -8.54 -4.23 11.36
C LYS A 264 -8.88 -4.79 12.73
N ALA A 265 -9.77 -5.80 12.81
CA ALA A 265 -10.12 -6.45 14.08
C ALA A 265 -8.90 -7.15 14.70
N ALA A 266 -8.10 -7.87 13.92
CA ALA A 266 -6.89 -8.50 14.40
C ALA A 266 -5.85 -7.47 14.85
N ASP A 267 -5.62 -6.41 14.08
CA ASP A 267 -4.72 -5.31 14.44
C ASP A 267 -5.19 -4.58 15.72
N TRP A 268 -6.51 -4.39 15.89
CA TRP A 268 -7.07 -3.78 17.10
C TRP A 268 -6.73 -4.59 18.35
N LEU A 269 -6.86 -5.91 18.29
CA LEU A 269 -6.58 -6.79 19.43
C LEU A 269 -5.11 -6.77 19.84
N LEU A 270 -4.17 -6.57 18.91
CA LEU A 270 -2.75 -6.40 19.23
C LEU A 270 -2.43 -5.11 20.01
N LYS A 271 -3.34 -4.13 20.08
CA LYS A 271 -3.11 -2.91 20.89
C LYS A 271 -3.11 -3.21 22.40
N TYR A 272 -3.68 -4.32 22.82
CA TYR A 272 -3.71 -4.72 24.23
C TYR A 272 -2.40 -5.38 24.65
N LYS A 273 -1.86 -4.98 25.82
CA LYS A 273 -0.59 -5.51 26.33
C LYS A 273 -0.56 -7.02 26.54
N ALA A 274 -1.73 -7.60 26.82
CA ALA A 274 -1.88 -9.03 27.08
C ALA A 274 -2.07 -9.86 25.80
N THR A 275 -1.82 -9.28 24.60
CA THR A 275 -1.99 -9.99 23.32
C THR A 275 -0.64 -10.19 22.66
N ASP A 276 -0.22 -11.43 22.50
CA ASP A 276 0.98 -11.80 21.74
C ASP A 276 0.63 -12.11 20.27
N ALA A 277 -0.55 -12.74 20.07
CA ALA A 277 -1.12 -12.95 18.74
C ALA A 277 -2.65 -12.78 18.76
N SER A 278 -3.19 -12.37 17.65
CA SER A 278 -4.63 -12.17 17.44
C SER A 278 -5.10 -12.80 16.13
N PHE A 279 -6.29 -13.37 16.18
CA PHE A 279 -6.97 -13.95 15.04
C PHE A 279 -8.39 -13.40 14.98
N SER A 280 -8.82 -13.01 13.78
CA SER A 280 -10.20 -12.61 13.54
C SER A 280 -10.79 -13.52 12.46
N LEU A 281 -11.95 -14.09 12.73
CA LEU A 281 -12.65 -15.01 11.85
C LEU A 281 -13.99 -14.41 11.46
N GLY A 282 -14.33 -14.50 10.17
CA GLY A 282 -15.62 -14.06 9.66
C GLY A 282 -15.93 -14.66 8.29
N TYR A 283 -17.18 -14.69 7.93
CA TYR A 283 -17.58 -14.99 6.56
C TYR A 283 -17.29 -13.78 5.66
N ILE A 284 -16.62 -14.04 4.52
CA ILE A 284 -16.40 -13.01 3.47
C ILE A 284 -17.36 -13.22 2.28
N GLU A 285 -17.91 -14.40 2.15
CA GLU A 285 -18.94 -14.86 1.21
C GLU A 285 -19.73 -15.97 1.90
N PRO A 286 -20.93 -16.35 1.43
CA PRO A 286 -21.65 -17.49 1.97
C PRO A 286 -20.79 -18.75 1.98
N SER A 287 -20.67 -19.38 3.15
CA SER A 287 -19.85 -20.59 3.40
C SER A 287 -18.33 -20.41 3.18
N VAL A 288 -17.83 -19.19 3.03
CA VAL A 288 -16.39 -18.90 2.88
C VAL A 288 -15.90 -18.18 4.12
N VAL A 289 -15.13 -18.86 4.94
CA VAL A 289 -14.52 -18.28 6.14
C VAL A 289 -13.14 -17.73 5.83
N TYR A 290 -12.88 -16.51 6.26
CA TYR A 290 -11.56 -15.89 6.19
C TYR A 290 -11.00 -15.68 7.60
N ILE A 291 -9.72 -15.94 7.76
CA ILE A 291 -8.97 -15.69 8.99
C ILE A 291 -7.93 -14.63 8.68
N SER A 292 -7.91 -13.56 9.46
CA SER A 292 -6.79 -12.63 9.51
C SER A 292 -6.04 -12.83 10.81
N ALA A 293 -4.72 -12.95 10.73
CA ALA A 293 -3.85 -13.23 11.87
C ALA A 293 -2.77 -12.16 12.00
N ARG A 294 -2.48 -11.74 13.23
CA ARG A 294 -1.43 -10.78 13.56
C ARG A 294 -0.62 -11.26 14.76
N SER A 295 0.65 -10.88 14.80
CA SER A 295 1.55 -11.21 15.91
C SER A 295 2.53 -10.09 16.19
N ARG A 296 3.07 -10.08 17.41
CA ARG A 296 4.21 -9.24 17.79
C ARG A 296 5.56 -9.90 17.53
N GLY A 297 5.57 -11.13 17.00
CA GLY A 297 6.77 -11.90 16.66
C GLY A 297 7.04 -13.08 17.63
N ASP A 298 6.39 -13.13 18.80
CA ASP A 298 6.53 -14.28 19.72
C ASP A 298 5.77 -15.49 19.23
N VAL A 299 4.82 -15.29 18.32
CA VAL A 299 3.92 -16.25 17.70
C VAL A 299 4.08 -16.17 16.20
N ASP A 300 4.58 -17.21 15.53
CA ASP A 300 4.64 -17.24 14.06
C ASP A 300 3.26 -17.54 13.47
N VAL A 301 2.54 -16.47 13.13
CA VAL A 301 1.20 -16.61 12.52
C VAL A 301 1.27 -17.08 11.07
N GLY A 302 2.41 -16.91 10.39
CA GLY A 302 2.63 -17.43 9.04
C GLY A 302 2.64 -18.95 9.03
N GLU A 303 3.36 -19.58 9.97
CA GLU A 303 3.39 -21.04 10.13
C GLU A 303 2.00 -21.58 10.52
N ILE A 304 1.27 -20.89 11.40
CA ILE A 304 -0.08 -21.29 11.80
C ILE A 304 -1.03 -21.24 10.59
N MET A 305 -1.02 -20.15 9.83
CA MET A 305 -1.91 -20.03 8.67
C MET A 305 -1.52 -20.98 7.53
N ALA A 306 -0.25 -21.31 7.36
CA ALA A 306 0.19 -22.32 6.38
C ALA A 306 -0.41 -23.70 6.66
N GLN A 307 -0.58 -24.08 7.94
CA GLN A 307 -1.25 -25.33 8.32
C GLN A 307 -2.77 -25.29 8.07
N MET A 308 -3.32 -24.11 7.80
CA MET A 308 -4.73 -23.91 7.44
C MET A 308 -4.89 -23.55 5.95
N SER A 309 -3.95 -23.96 5.10
CA SER A 309 -3.94 -23.69 3.65
C SER A 309 -3.88 -22.19 3.30
N GLY A 310 -3.36 -21.39 4.21
CA GLY A 310 -3.11 -19.97 4.04
C GLY A 310 -1.62 -19.66 3.95
N GLY A 311 -1.23 -18.44 4.36
CA GLY A 311 0.16 -18.02 4.40
C GLY A 311 0.33 -16.58 4.85
N GLY A 312 1.59 -16.13 4.85
CA GLY A 312 1.98 -14.78 5.25
C GLY A 312 3.37 -14.76 5.89
N SER A 313 3.65 -13.74 6.68
CA SER A 313 4.87 -13.62 7.48
C SER A 313 4.63 -14.01 8.94
N GLU A 314 5.68 -14.04 9.74
CA GLU A 314 5.59 -14.26 11.20
C GLU A 314 4.75 -13.20 11.92
N TYR A 315 4.61 -12.00 11.34
CA TYR A 315 3.89 -10.86 11.93
C TYR A 315 2.45 -10.70 11.42
N GLY A 316 2.17 -11.17 10.21
CA GLY A 316 0.85 -11.04 9.59
C GLY A 316 0.61 -12.10 8.55
N ALA A 317 -0.52 -12.79 8.68
CA ALA A 317 -0.87 -13.90 7.82
C ALA A 317 -2.39 -14.03 7.68
N ALA A 318 -2.85 -14.83 6.71
CA ALA A 318 -4.26 -15.06 6.49
C ALA A 318 -4.52 -16.46 5.91
N ALA A 319 -5.76 -16.95 6.09
CA ALA A 319 -6.23 -18.16 5.43
C ALA A 319 -7.66 -17.95 4.91
N ARG A 320 -7.97 -18.56 3.77
CA ARG A 320 -9.31 -18.66 3.20
C ARG A 320 -9.73 -20.13 3.20
N ILE A 321 -10.91 -20.42 3.71
CA ILE A 321 -11.45 -21.78 3.81
C ILE A 321 -12.84 -21.77 3.17
N ASP A 322 -12.93 -22.43 2.03
CA ASP A 322 -14.18 -22.54 1.27
C ASP A 322 -15.03 -23.71 1.82
N ASP A 323 -16.34 -23.63 1.59
CA ASP A 323 -17.35 -24.62 2.01
C ASP A 323 -17.27 -24.99 3.51
N ALA A 324 -17.05 -23.98 4.37
CA ALA A 324 -16.76 -24.19 5.78
C ALA A 324 -17.79 -23.52 6.70
N ASN A 325 -17.98 -24.16 7.86
CA ASN A 325 -18.68 -23.57 8.99
C ASN A 325 -17.68 -22.84 9.90
N ILE A 326 -17.98 -21.63 10.30
CA ILE A 326 -17.06 -20.78 11.07
C ILE A 326 -16.65 -21.41 12.43
N ASN A 327 -17.53 -22.17 13.08
CA ASN A 327 -17.23 -22.86 14.33
C ASN A 327 -16.27 -24.03 14.12
N ASP A 328 -16.40 -24.75 13.02
CA ASP A 328 -15.46 -25.82 12.66
C ASP A 328 -14.07 -25.25 12.35
N VAL A 329 -14.01 -24.15 11.63
CA VAL A 329 -12.77 -23.44 11.34
C VAL A 329 -12.11 -22.94 12.63
N LYS A 330 -12.89 -22.39 13.58
CA LYS A 330 -12.37 -22.02 14.90
C LYS A 330 -11.76 -23.21 15.63
N LEU A 331 -12.45 -24.36 15.63
CA LEU A 331 -11.92 -25.57 16.27
C LEU A 331 -10.65 -26.09 15.60
N MET A 332 -10.55 -25.96 14.27
CA MET A 332 -9.32 -26.26 13.54
C MET A 332 -8.20 -25.32 13.95
N LEU A 333 -8.43 -24.03 14.00
CA LEU A 333 -7.45 -23.03 14.44
C LEU A 333 -6.97 -23.32 15.87
N GLU A 334 -7.87 -23.60 16.79
CA GLU A 334 -7.53 -23.92 18.19
C GLU A 334 -6.66 -25.20 18.30
N LYS A 335 -6.86 -26.18 17.42
CA LYS A 335 -6.02 -27.39 17.37
C LYS A 335 -4.61 -27.08 16.86
N VAL A 336 -4.48 -26.22 15.88
CA VAL A 336 -3.17 -25.81 15.32
C VAL A 336 -2.39 -24.98 16.35
N ILE A 337 -3.06 -24.11 17.07
CA ILE A 337 -2.43 -23.24 18.10
C ILE A 337 -1.89 -24.08 19.29
N ARG A 338 -2.58 -25.16 19.71
CA ARG A 338 -2.26 -25.92 20.93
C ARG A 338 -0.96 -26.77 20.92
N PRO A 339 -0.49 -27.40 19.83
CA PRO A 339 0.57 -28.43 19.94
C PRO A 339 2.00 -27.93 19.75
N GLY A 340 2.26 -26.71 19.34
CA GLY A 340 3.56 -26.31 18.80
C GLY A 340 4.20 -25.06 19.40
N TYR A 341 3.53 -24.37 20.30
CA TYR A 341 4.02 -23.09 20.78
C TYR A 341 5.23 -23.26 21.71
N LYS A 342 6.42 -23.21 21.11
CA LYS A 342 7.64 -22.82 21.83
C LYS A 342 7.62 -21.31 21.96
N LEU A 343 7.30 -20.81 23.15
CA LEU A 343 7.71 -19.48 23.58
C LEU A 343 9.22 -19.38 23.33
N LYS A 344 9.63 -18.47 22.47
CA LYS A 344 11.05 -18.12 22.28
C LYS A 344 11.60 -17.44 23.50
#